data_d0aa9855baa887115d0e4ffc15927c5e
#
_entry.id   d0aa9855baa887115d0e4ffc15927c5e
#
_cell.length_a   1.000
_cell.length_b   1.000
_cell.length_c   1.000
_cell.angle_alpha   90.00
_cell.angle_beta   90.00
_cell.angle_gamma   90.00
#
_symmetry.space_group_name_H-M   'P 1'
#
loop_
_entity.id
_entity.type
_entity.pdbx_description
1 polymer ?
#
loop_
_entity_poly.entity_id
_entity_poly.type
_entity_poly.pdbx_seq_one_letter_code
_entity_poly.pdbx_strand_id
1 'polypeptide(L)'
;LTGVSRVTAYTHLRAEDLVKPRSARVFFDPADTETGIWAAQDLITKGCGVLDLGSGSGAAAAAMARAGARVHGVDRGAETVSWASEHYASRSAEPQVTFAQGDFSTLSAEELMATVPGPLPRPLIITTNPPYVPLPAETNEPRPSINGGTDGLRLLPAIIEHCRALRSDLALTIGSYSTPRKAARLLTAAGLHIQAITLCPIALGEFTLSNIEQVRDLETKGEAVLWRRTPLETPAYFTLGLACRWNEAAGPRKARPARHWTGEDLIRLLRAAASSRAPRLEALDSLLPEDRPGPVRVLDLPAQADRHHW
;
A
#
# COMPACT_ATOMS: atom_id res chain seq x y z
N LEU A 1 2.29 4.02 22.58
CA LEU A 1 3.35 3.05 22.28
C LEU A 1 4.16 3.56 21.09
N THR A 2 5.34 4.14 21.34
CA THR A 2 6.22 4.75 20.31
C THR A 2 7.31 3.77 19.81
N GLY A 3 7.25 2.48 20.16
CA GLY A 3 8.22 1.46 19.77
C GLY A 3 8.10 1.01 18.30
N VAL A 4 9.18 0.40 17.77
CA VAL A 4 9.13 -0.40 16.56
C VAL A 4 8.60 -1.78 16.92
N SER A 5 7.52 -2.19 16.28
CA SER A 5 7.01 -3.55 16.38
C SER A 5 7.54 -4.40 15.23
N ARG A 6 7.81 -5.68 15.51
CA ARG A 6 8.29 -6.63 14.52
C ARG A 6 7.30 -7.78 14.33
N VAL A 7 7.05 -8.13 13.09
CA VAL A 7 6.21 -9.27 12.69
C VAL A 7 7.04 -10.20 11.83
N THR A 8 7.13 -11.48 12.20
CA THR A 8 8.01 -12.47 11.55
C THR A 8 7.26 -13.57 10.80
N ALA A 9 5.93 -13.49 10.75
CA ALA A 9 5.08 -14.42 10.04
C ALA A 9 3.88 -13.71 9.42
N TYR A 10 3.31 -14.29 8.38
CA TYR A 10 2.01 -13.84 7.85
C TYR A 10 0.95 -13.93 8.95
N THR A 11 0.26 -12.83 9.19
CA THR A 11 -0.69 -12.70 10.31
C THR A 11 -2.13 -12.61 9.79
N HIS A 12 -2.33 -11.90 8.69
CA HIS A 12 -3.65 -11.65 8.11
C HIS A 12 -3.92 -12.56 6.92
N LEU A 13 -2.92 -12.86 6.10
CA LEU A 13 -3.02 -13.84 5.04
C LEU A 13 -2.97 -15.24 5.64
N ARG A 14 -3.95 -16.08 5.27
CA ARG A 14 -4.06 -17.48 5.67
C ARG A 14 -3.39 -18.38 4.63
N ALA A 15 -3.28 -19.67 4.93
CA ALA A 15 -2.68 -20.64 4.01
C ALA A 15 -3.33 -20.65 2.63
N GLU A 16 -4.67 -20.52 2.56
CA GLU A 16 -5.41 -20.44 1.30
C GLU A 16 -5.09 -19.17 0.50
N ASP A 17 -4.80 -18.05 1.17
CA ASP A 17 -4.44 -16.77 0.55
C ASP A 17 -3.00 -16.78 -0.01
N LEU A 18 -2.17 -17.72 0.45
CA LEU A 18 -0.77 -17.90 0.03
C LEU A 18 -0.64 -18.87 -1.16
N VAL A 19 -1.76 -19.39 -1.65
CA VAL A 19 -1.78 -20.24 -2.85
C VAL A 19 -1.72 -19.36 -4.09
N LYS A 20 -0.69 -19.61 -4.93
CA LYS A 20 -0.49 -18.86 -6.16
C LYS A 20 -1.67 -19.04 -7.13
N PRO A 21 -2.28 -17.94 -7.63
CA PRO A 21 -3.29 -18.01 -8.67
C PRO A 21 -2.77 -18.74 -9.93
N ARG A 22 -3.67 -19.48 -10.60
CA ARG A 22 -3.31 -20.17 -11.85
C ARG A 22 -3.00 -19.20 -12.99
N SER A 23 -3.72 -18.09 -13.05
CA SER A 23 -3.49 -17.06 -14.04
C SER A 23 -2.36 -16.11 -13.61
N ALA A 24 -1.38 -15.92 -14.49
CA ALA A 24 -0.32 -14.95 -14.29
C ALA A 24 -0.84 -13.50 -14.33
N ARG A 25 -2.07 -13.27 -14.80
CA ARG A 25 -2.71 -11.94 -14.86
C ARG A 25 -3.26 -11.48 -13.51
N VAL A 26 -3.39 -12.39 -12.55
CA VAL A 26 -3.79 -12.03 -11.19
C VAL A 26 -2.54 -11.68 -10.40
N PHE A 27 -2.46 -10.44 -9.91
CA PHE A 27 -1.34 -9.99 -9.07
C PHE A 27 -1.20 -10.89 -7.84
N PHE A 28 0.02 -11.34 -7.59
CA PHE A 28 0.34 -12.18 -6.44
C PHE A 28 1.71 -11.85 -5.89
N ASP A 29 1.74 -11.09 -4.83
CA ASP A 29 2.91 -10.82 -3.99
C ASP A 29 2.45 -10.79 -2.52
N PRO A 30 2.55 -11.92 -1.80
CA PRO A 30 2.05 -12.01 -0.43
C PRO A 30 2.67 -11.00 0.53
N ALA A 31 3.97 -10.72 0.43
CA ALA A 31 4.63 -9.78 1.33
C ALA A 31 4.17 -8.34 1.10
N ASP A 32 4.00 -7.96 -0.15
CA ASP A 32 3.46 -6.65 -0.54
C ASP A 32 2.01 -6.51 -0.08
N THR A 33 1.20 -7.54 -0.31
CA THR A 33 -0.21 -7.63 0.11
C THR A 33 -0.35 -7.53 1.64
N GLU A 34 0.42 -8.31 2.41
CA GLU A 34 0.41 -8.28 3.87
C GLU A 34 0.78 -6.90 4.42
N THR A 35 1.72 -6.20 3.74
CA THR A 35 2.11 -4.83 4.11
C THR A 35 0.92 -3.86 3.98
N GLY A 36 0.16 -3.94 2.91
CA GLY A 36 -1.05 -3.15 2.70
C GLY A 36 -2.15 -3.46 3.72
N ILE A 37 -2.33 -4.74 4.05
CA ILE A 37 -3.31 -5.16 5.06
C ILE A 37 -2.96 -4.58 6.44
N TRP A 38 -1.68 -4.59 6.83
CA TRP A 38 -1.24 -3.98 8.09
C TRP A 38 -1.53 -2.49 8.16
N ALA A 39 -1.33 -1.75 7.06
CA ALA A 39 -1.71 -0.33 7.01
C ALA A 39 -3.22 -0.13 7.16
N ALA A 40 -4.03 -1.01 6.55
CA ALA A 40 -5.48 -0.99 6.71
C ALA A 40 -5.91 -1.31 8.14
N GLN A 41 -5.26 -2.28 8.80
CA GLN A 41 -5.57 -2.67 10.18
C GLN A 41 -5.39 -1.52 11.19
N ASP A 42 -4.46 -0.61 10.95
CA ASP A 42 -4.27 0.58 11.79
C ASP A 42 -5.46 1.57 11.68
N LEU A 43 -6.33 1.41 10.69
CA LEU A 43 -7.50 2.24 10.42
C LEU A 43 -8.83 1.51 10.67
N ILE A 44 -8.86 0.19 10.50
CA ILE A 44 -10.07 -0.62 10.60
C ILE A 44 -10.65 -0.58 12.01
N THR A 45 -11.94 -0.29 12.07
CA THR A 45 -12.78 -0.47 13.27
C THR A 45 -13.91 -1.45 12.95
N LYS A 46 -14.41 -2.16 13.95
CA LYS A 46 -15.49 -3.12 13.73
C LYS A 46 -16.70 -2.47 13.07
N GLY A 47 -17.13 -3.03 11.96
CA GLY A 47 -18.27 -2.55 11.18
C GLY A 47 -17.99 -1.36 10.28
N CYS A 48 -16.72 -0.97 10.06
CA CYS A 48 -16.38 0.04 9.06
C CYS A 48 -16.57 -0.47 7.64
N GLY A 49 -16.69 0.46 6.68
CA GLY A 49 -16.66 0.16 5.25
C GLY A 49 -15.24 0.27 4.70
N VAL A 50 -14.90 -0.62 3.78
CA VAL A 50 -13.64 -0.57 3.02
C VAL A 50 -13.95 -0.62 1.52
N LEU A 51 -13.38 0.31 0.77
CA LEU A 51 -13.34 0.31 -0.70
C LEU A 51 -11.90 0.00 -1.12
N ASP A 52 -11.68 -1.20 -1.67
CA ASP A 52 -10.35 -1.70 -2.05
C ASP A 52 -10.12 -1.45 -3.54
N LEU A 53 -9.30 -0.44 -3.88
CA LEU A 53 -9.04 0.00 -5.26
C LEU A 53 -7.84 -0.75 -5.84
N GLY A 54 -8.07 -1.48 -6.92
CA GLY A 54 -7.10 -2.41 -7.48
C GLY A 54 -7.01 -3.67 -6.61
N SER A 55 -8.15 -4.31 -6.34
CA SER A 55 -8.28 -5.40 -5.36
C SER A 55 -7.50 -6.67 -5.70
N GLY A 56 -7.00 -6.79 -6.92
CA GLY A 56 -6.15 -7.91 -7.36
C GLY A 56 -6.81 -9.26 -7.09
N SER A 57 -6.07 -10.17 -6.46
CA SER A 57 -6.58 -11.51 -6.13
C SER A 57 -7.77 -11.53 -5.16
N GLY A 58 -8.04 -10.41 -4.46
CA GLY A 58 -9.08 -10.34 -3.43
C GLY A 58 -8.62 -10.80 -2.04
N ALA A 59 -7.40 -11.30 -1.89
CA ALA A 59 -6.88 -11.79 -0.62
C ALA A 59 -6.82 -10.71 0.47
N ALA A 60 -6.43 -9.48 0.10
CA ALA A 60 -6.44 -8.33 1.01
C ALA A 60 -7.86 -8.00 1.47
N ALA A 61 -8.82 -7.92 0.53
CA ALA A 61 -10.22 -7.68 0.84
C ALA A 61 -10.79 -8.73 1.80
N ALA A 62 -10.50 -10.00 1.57
CA ALA A 62 -10.92 -11.10 2.45
C ALA A 62 -10.29 -10.98 3.85
N ALA A 63 -9.00 -10.63 3.94
CA ALA A 63 -8.32 -10.42 5.22
C ALA A 63 -8.95 -9.26 6.02
N MET A 64 -9.24 -8.15 5.37
CA MET A 64 -9.89 -7.00 6.00
C MET A 64 -11.32 -7.32 6.45
N ALA A 65 -12.06 -8.12 5.69
CA ALA A 65 -13.39 -8.57 6.09
C ALA A 65 -13.33 -9.48 7.33
N ARG A 66 -12.33 -10.36 7.40
CA ARG A 66 -12.08 -11.18 8.62
C ARG A 66 -11.78 -10.33 9.84
N ALA A 67 -11.25 -9.14 9.68
CA ALA A 67 -11.04 -8.16 10.74
C ALA A 67 -12.32 -7.39 11.14
N GLY A 68 -13.44 -7.64 10.47
CA GLY A 68 -14.75 -7.08 10.82
C GLY A 68 -15.17 -5.88 9.96
N ALA A 69 -14.50 -5.60 8.85
CA ALA A 69 -14.92 -4.61 7.87
C ALA A 69 -15.93 -5.20 6.88
N ARG A 70 -16.78 -4.35 6.29
CA ARG A 70 -17.51 -4.66 5.07
C ARG A 70 -16.73 -4.14 3.88
N VAL A 71 -16.28 -5.02 2.99
CA VAL A 71 -15.31 -4.70 1.93
C VAL A 71 -15.93 -4.83 0.55
N HIS A 72 -15.70 -3.84 -0.29
CA HIS A 72 -15.96 -3.91 -1.72
C HIS A 72 -14.67 -3.66 -2.50
N GLY A 73 -14.24 -4.66 -3.26
CA GLY A 73 -13.07 -4.57 -4.13
C GLY A 73 -13.45 -4.16 -5.55
N VAL A 74 -12.65 -3.27 -6.14
CA VAL A 74 -12.79 -2.86 -7.54
C VAL A 74 -11.48 -3.10 -8.26
N ASP A 75 -11.52 -3.79 -9.39
CA ASP A 75 -10.35 -4.02 -10.25
C ASP A 75 -10.72 -3.88 -11.72
N ARG A 76 -9.78 -3.39 -12.53
CA ARG A 76 -10.00 -3.21 -13.98
C ARG A 76 -10.01 -4.52 -14.77
N GLY A 77 -9.34 -5.54 -14.25
CA GLY A 77 -9.17 -6.84 -14.89
C GLY A 77 -10.37 -7.74 -14.69
N ALA A 78 -11.13 -8.05 -15.77
CA ALA A 78 -12.28 -8.96 -15.67
C ALA A 78 -11.90 -10.34 -15.13
N GLU A 79 -10.74 -10.89 -15.56
CA GLU A 79 -10.22 -12.17 -15.07
C GLU A 79 -9.84 -12.12 -13.59
N THR A 80 -9.26 -11.00 -13.16
CA THR A 80 -8.92 -10.74 -11.75
C THR A 80 -10.18 -10.70 -10.88
N VAL A 81 -11.21 -9.97 -11.33
CA VAL A 81 -12.50 -9.88 -10.62
C VAL A 81 -13.21 -11.23 -10.56
N SER A 82 -13.17 -12.01 -11.65
CA SER A 82 -13.73 -13.38 -11.66
C SER A 82 -13.03 -14.24 -10.61
N TRP A 83 -11.70 -14.25 -10.62
CA TRP A 83 -10.90 -14.98 -9.63
C TRP A 83 -11.27 -14.58 -8.19
N ALA A 84 -11.23 -13.28 -7.89
CA ALA A 84 -11.52 -12.78 -6.55
C ALA A 84 -12.95 -13.13 -6.10
N SER A 85 -13.91 -13.02 -7.01
CA SER A 85 -15.32 -13.36 -6.74
C SER A 85 -15.53 -14.85 -6.48
N GLU A 86 -14.88 -15.71 -7.23
CA GLU A 86 -14.98 -17.16 -7.05
C GLU A 86 -14.39 -17.63 -5.71
N HIS A 87 -13.28 -16.99 -5.28
CA HIS A 87 -12.54 -17.42 -4.10
C HIS A 87 -13.03 -16.76 -2.80
N TYR A 88 -13.44 -15.49 -2.86
CA TYR A 88 -13.63 -14.68 -1.66
C TYR A 88 -15.00 -14.01 -1.54
N ALA A 89 -15.79 -13.88 -2.63
CA ALA A 89 -17.07 -13.21 -2.52
C ALA A 89 -18.00 -13.94 -1.55
N SER A 90 -18.59 -13.19 -0.63
CA SER A 90 -19.58 -13.72 0.31
C SER A 90 -20.86 -14.12 -0.41
N ARG A 91 -21.36 -15.31 -0.10
CA ARG A 91 -22.61 -15.86 -0.66
C ARG A 91 -23.82 -15.68 0.26
N SER A 92 -23.68 -14.86 1.30
CA SER A 92 -24.77 -14.55 2.24
C SER A 92 -25.67 -13.42 1.72
N ALA A 93 -26.84 -13.27 2.32
CA ALA A 93 -27.76 -12.17 2.01
C ALA A 93 -27.15 -10.78 2.34
N GLU A 94 -26.27 -10.72 3.34
CA GLU A 94 -25.48 -9.54 3.69
C GLU A 94 -24.00 -9.84 3.47
N PRO A 95 -23.49 -9.65 2.24
CA PRO A 95 -22.11 -10.03 1.90
C PRO A 95 -21.11 -9.11 2.60
N GLN A 96 -20.10 -9.73 3.24
CA GLN A 96 -19.00 -9.00 3.85
C GLN A 96 -17.93 -8.63 2.83
N VAL A 97 -17.79 -9.41 1.75
CA VAL A 97 -16.85 -9.17 0.65
C VAL A 97 -17.58 -9.25 -0.68
N THR A 98 -17.43 -8.23 -1.49
CA THR A 98 -17.96 -8.18 -2.86
C THR A 98 -16.92 -7.60 -3.80
N PHE A 99 -17.03 -7.90 -5.10
CA PHE A 99 -16.11 -7.39 -6.12
C PHE A 99 -16.88 -6.90 -7.33
N ALA A 100 -16.31 -5.89 -7.99
CA ALA A 100 -16.82 -5.37 -9.27
C ALA A 100 -15.68 -5.01 -10.21
N GLN A 101 -15.94 -5.08 -11.51
CA GLN A 101 -15.01 -4.59 -12.52
C GLN A 101 -15.16 -3.08 -12.66
N GLY A 102 -14.03 -2.37 -12.63
CA GLY A 102 -13.96 -0.93 -12.83
C GLY A 102 -12.54 -0.41 -12.78
N ASP A 103 -12.25 0.63 -13.54
CA ASP A 103 -10.97 1.32 -13.48
C ASP A 103 -11.12 2.60 -12.64
N PHE A 104 -10.66 2.56 -11.41
CA PHE A 104 -10.75 3.68 -10.48
C PHE A 104 -9.99 4.92 -10.94
N SER A 105 -9.08 4.79 -11.89
CA SER A 105 -8.36 5.95 -12.45
C SER A 105 -9.22 6.79 -13.43
N THR A 106 -10.32 6.24 -13.90
CA THR A 106 -11.23 6.87 -14.86
C THR A 106 -12.65 7.09 -14.33
N LEU A 107 -13.08 6.28 -13.37
CA LEU A 107 -14.37 6.40 -12.73
C LEU A 107 -14.39 7.54 -11.70
N SER A 108 -15.49 8.26 -11.61
CA SER A 108 -15.76 9.17 -10.51
C SER A 108 -16.03 8.41 -9.20
N ALA A 109 -15.97 9.11 -8.08
CA ALA A 109 -16.31 8.53 -6.78
C ALA A 109 -17.76 8.02 -6.71
N GLU A 110 -18.70 8.72 -7.39
CA GLU A 110 -20.09 8.32 -7.49
C GLU A 110 -20.25 7.02 -8.29
N GLU A 111 -19.60 6.93 -9.45
CA GLU A 111 -19.59 5.74 -10.29
C GLU A 111 -18.94 4.54 -9.55
N LEU A 112 -17.85 4.75 -8.82
CA LEU A 112 -17.26 3.71 -7.97
C LEU A 112 -18.25 3.23 -6.91
N MET A 113 -18.90 4.15 -6.20
CA MET A 113 -19.88 3.78 -5.17
C MET A 113 -21.12 3.11 -5.76
N ALA A 114 -21.49 3.38 -7.02
CA ALA A 114 -22.59 2.72 -7.71
C ALA A 114 -22.30 1.23 -8.02
N THR A 115 -21.03 0.81 -8.02
CA THR A 115 -20.66 -0.61 -8.17
C THR A 115 -20.93 -1.44 -6.91
N VAL A 116 -21.07 -0.78 -5.74
CA VAL A 116 -21.26 -1.44 -4.46
C VAL A 116 -22.69 -1.96 -4.32
N PRO A 117 -22.91 -3.24 -4.02
CA PRO A 117 -24.24 -3.76 -3.76
C PRO A 117 -24.75 -3.30 -2.38
N GLY A 118 -25.33 -2.11 -2.35
CA GLY A 118 -25.80 -1.44 -1.14
C GLY A 118 -24.73 -0.59 -0.45
N PRO A 119 -25.10 0.22 0.57
CA PRO A 119 -24.19 1.21 1.16
C PRO A 119 -23.05 0.56 1.94
N LEU A 120 -21.83 1.09 1.77
CA LEU A 120 -20.72 0.78 2.68
C LEU A 120 -20.88 1.57 3.98
N PRO A 121 -20.66 0.92 5.14
CA PRO A 121 -20.74 1.59 6.43
C PRO A 121 -19.72 2.72 6.61
N ARG A 122 -19.97 3.60 7.55
CA ARG A 122 -19.01 4.60 8.00
C ARG A 122 -18.43 4.20 9.37
N PRO A 123 -17.17 4.52 9.67
CA PRO A 123 -16.23 5.25 8.83
C PRO A 123 -15.84 4.45 7.57
N LEU A 124 -15.52 5.17 6.50
CA LEU A 124 -15.06 4.57 5.24
C LEU A 124 -13.54 4.66 5.14
N ILE A 125 -12.93 3.59 4.70
CA ILE A 125 -11.50 3.50 4.41
C ILE A 125 -11.34 3.14 2.94
N ILE A 126 -10.51 3.86 2.22
CA ILE A 126 -9.98 3.42 0.93
C ILE A 126 -8.68 2.67 1.18
N THR A 127 -8.56 1.49 0.58
CA THR A 127 -7.31 0.72 0.56
C THR A 127 -6.82 0.57 -0.87
N THR A 128 -5.53 0.60 -1.08
CA THR A 128 -4.98 0.39 -2.41
C THR A 128 -3.49 0.03 -2.36
N ASN A 129 -3.13 -0.93 -3.20
CA ASN A 129 -1.76 -1.26 -3.57
C ASN A 129 -1.59 -0.97 -5.08
N PRO A 130 -1.46 0.30 -5.47
CA PRO A 130 -1.41 0.68 -6.87
C PRO A 130 -0.07 0.30 -7.49
N PRO A 131 0.02 0.21 -8.84
CA PRO A 131 1.30 0.14 -9.52
C PRO A 131 2.21 1.29 -9.12
N TYR A 132 3.39 0.99 -8.58
CA TYR A 132 4.32 1.98 -8.04
C TYR A 132 5.77 1.85 -8.54
N VAL A 133 6.05 1.02 -9.54
CA VAL A 133 7.41 0.91 -10.11
C VAL A 133 7.68 2.13 -10.99
N PRO A 134 8.73 2.94 -10.70
CA PRO A 134 9.12 4.04 -11.57
C PRO A 134 9.70 3.52 -12.87
N LEU A 135 9.21 4.05 -13.98
CA LEU A 135 9.64 3.67 -15.32
C LEU A 135 9.97 4.91 -16.16
N PRO A 136 10.93 4.83 -17.09
CA PRO A 136 11.14 5.89 -18.06
C PRO A 136 9.86 6.24 -18.81
N ALA A 137 9.66 7.52 -19.15
CA ALA A 137 8.45 8.01 -19.81
C ALA A 137 8.13 7.29 -21.13
N GLU A 138 9.15 6.83 -21.83
CA GLU A 138 9.07 6.18 -23.15
C GLU A 138 8.85 4.67 -23.03
N THR A 139 8.81 4.12 -21.80
CA THR A 139 8.65 2.69 -21.60
C THR A 139 7.24 2.25 -21.97
N ASN A 140 7.12 1.42 -23.00
CA ASN A 140 5.86 0.76 -23.34
C ASN A 140 5.72 -0.53 -22.52
N GLU A 141 5.27 -0.40 -21.25
CA GLU A 141 5.03 -1.55 -20.40
C GLU A 141 3.55 -1.98 -20.51
N PRO A 142 3.30 -3.17 -21.08
CA PRO A 142 1.94 -3.65 -21.27
C PRO A 142 1.25 -4.11 -19.97
N ARG A 143 2.02 -4.34 -18.90
CA ARG A 143 1.48 -4.83 -17.61
C ARG A 143 1.01 -3.68 -16.74
N PRO A 144 -0.31 -3.51 -16.59
CA PRO A 144 -0.87 -2.37 -15.88
C PRO A 144 -0.54 -2.37 -14.37
N SER A 145 -0.27 -3.53 -13.79
CA SER A 145 0.03 -3.68 -12.35
C SER A 145 1.45 -3.23 -11.98
N ILE A 146 2.31 -2.91 -12.95
CA ILE A 146 3.71 -2.52 -12.70
C ILE A 146 3.92 -1.03 -12.86
N ASN A 147 3.38 -0.44 -13.92
CA ASN A 147 3.70 0.91 -14.35
C ASN A 147 3.18 1.98 -13.38
N GLY A 148 4.06 2.48 -12.52
CA GLY A 148 3.82 3.61 -11.62
C GLY A 148 4.08 5.00 -12.22
N GLY A 149 4.46 5.10 -13.50
CA GLY A 149 4.91 6.36 -14.11
C GLY A 149 6.37 6.66 -13.78
N THR A 150 6.85 7.84 -14.11
CA THR A 150 8.26 8.19 -13.96
C THR A 150 8.75 8.30 -12.52
N ASP A 151 7.84 8.50 -11.58
CA ASP A 151 8.12 8.69 -10.15
C ASP A 151 7.44 7.65 -9.24
N GLY A 152 6.72 6.69 -9.82
CA GLY A 152 5.99 5.67 -9.08
C GLY A 152 4.65 6.12 -8.51
N LEU A 153 4.19 7.33 -8.80
CA LEU A 153 2.98 7.93 -8.19
C LEU A 153 1.87 8.22 -9.21
N ARG A 154 1.90 7.61 -10.38
CA ARG A 154 0.96 7.89 -11.48
C ARG A 154 -0.51 7.88 -11.06
N LEU A 155 -0.90 6.96 -10.20
CA LEU A 155 -2.30 6.80 -9.76
C LEU A 155 -2.63 7.55 -8.47
N LEU A 156 -1.65 8.09 -7.75
CA LEU A 156 -1.88 8.77 -6.49
C LEU A 156 -2.83 9.97 -6.57
N PRO A 157 -2.81 10.82 -7.63
CA PRO A 157 -3.77 11.90 -7.75
C PRO A 157 -5.23 11.42 -7.79
N ALA A 158 -5.55 10.36 -8.55
CA ALA A 158 -6.89 9.79 -8.61
C ALA A 158 -7.32 9.21 -7.26
N ILE A 159 -6.42 8.50 -6.57
CA ILE A 159 -6.67 7.95 -5.23
C ILE A 159 -7.00 9.08 -4.24
N ILE A 160 -6.22 10.14 -4.24
CA ILE A 160 -6.46 11.32 -3.38
C ILE A 160 -7.82 11.94 -3.67
N GLU A 161 -8.20 12.07 -4.94
CA GLU A 161 -9.50 12.66 -5.32
C GLU A 161 -10.66 11.81 -4.81
N HIS A 162 -10.58 10.48 -4.90
CA HIS A 162 -11.57 9.58 -4.30
C HIS A 162 -11.65 9.74 -2.78
N CYS A 163 -10.50 9.81 -2.09
CA CYS A 163 -10.47 10.03 -0.64
C CYS A 163 -11.16 11.35 -0.26
N ARG A 164 -10.92 12.42 -1.00
CA ARG A 164 -11.54 13.74 -0.77
C ARG A 164 -13.04 13.70 -1.03
N ALA A 165 -13.46 13.15 -2.16
CA ALA A 165 -14.87 13.06 -2.53
C ALA A 165 -15.67 12.22 -1.54
N LEU A 166 -15.08 11.12 -1.05
CA LEU A 166 -15.72 10.18 -0.14
C LEU A 166 -15.46 10.50 1.34
N ARG A 167 -14.60 11.47 1.67
CA ARG A 167 -14.16 11.81 3.03
C ARG A 167 -13.71 10.57 3.79
N SER A 168 -12.79 9.83 3.20
CA SER A 168 -12.33 8.54 3.70
C SER A 168 -10.90 8.58 4.21
N ASP A 169 -10.59 7.75 5.18
CA ASP A 169 -9.22 7.38 5.51
C ASP A 169 -8.57 6.63 4.34
N LEU A 170 -7.25 6.51 4.33
CA LEU A 170 -6.50 5.84 3.27
C LEU A 170 -5.44 4.91 3.84
N ALA A 171 -5.46 3.64 3.44
CA ALA A 171 -4.32 2.74 3.54
C ALA A 171 -3.67 2.59 2.16
N LEU A 172 -2.45 3.10 2.02
CA LEU A 172 -1.73 3.17 0.75
C LEU A 172 -0.44 2.36 0.81
N THR A 173 -0.22 1.52 -0.21
CA THR A 173 1.05 0.83 -0.41
C THR A 173 1.87 1.52 -1.49
N ILE A 174 3.15 1.80 -1.22
CA ILE A 174 4.13 2.32 -2.18
C ILE A 174 5.51 1.71 -1.94
N GLY A 175 6.41 1.81 -2.90
CA GLY A 175 7.82 1.43 -2.73
C GLY A 175 8.67 2.57 -2.19
N SER A 176 9.74 2.26 -1.46
CA SER A 176 10.74 3.25 -1.02
C SER A 176 11.48 3.93 -2.19
N TYR A 177 11.34 3.39 -3.39
CA TYR A 177 11.86 3.97 -4.63
C TYR A 177 10.80 4.80 -5.40
N SER A 178 9.57 4.89 -4.90
CA SER A 178 8.44 5.55 -5.55
C SER A 178 8.23 6.97 -5.00
N THR A 179 9.28 7.75 -4.93
CA THR A 179 9.30 9.15 -4.45
C THR A 179 8.47 9.39 -3.18
N PRO A 180 8.77 8.67 -2.07
CA PRO A 180 7.94 8.69 -0.84
C PRO A 180 7.81 10.08 -0.21
N ARG A 181 8.84 10.95 -0.33
CA ARG A 181 8.76 12.35 0.11
C ARG A 181 7.66 13.10 -0.62
N LYS A 182 7.59 12.95 -1.94
CA LYS A 182 6.55 13.57 -2.78
C LYS A 182 5.17 13.02 -2.44
N ALA A 183 5.05 11.69 -2.26
CA ALA A 183 3.81 11.05 -1.85
C ALA A 183 3.26 11.66 -0.55
N ALA A 184 4.10 11.73 0.50
CA ALA A 184 3.69 12.31 1.79
C ALA A 184 3.27 13.78 1.67
N ARG A 185 3.95 14.60 0.85
CA ARG A 185 3.54 15.99 0.61
C ARG A 185 2.18 16.09 -0.05
N LEU A 186 1.91 15.27 -1.07
CA LEU A 186 0.63 15.25 -1.77
C LEU A 186 -0.50 14.81 -0.84
N LEU A 187 -0.29 13.78 -0.04
CA LEU A 187 -1.24 13.30 0.96
C LEU A 187 -1.56 14.38 1.99
N THR A 188 -0.55 14.99 2.60
CA THR A 188 -0.73 16.07 3.60
C THR A 188 -1.45 17.27 3.00
N ALA A 189 -1.11 17.69 1.80
CA ALA A 189 -1.77 18.79 1.10
C ALA A 189 -3.26 18.52 0.83
N ALA A 190 -3.62 17.24 0.72
CA ALA A 190 -4.99 16.80 0.53
C ALA A 190 -5.78 16.58 1.85
N GLY A 191 -5.14 16.78 3.01
CA GLY A 191 -5.76 16.51 4.31
C GLY A 191 -5.65 15.07 4.79
N LEU A 192 -4.82 14.25 4.15
CA LEU A 192 -4.51 12.88 4.55
C LEU A 192 -3.21 12.85 5.34
N HIS A 193 -3.29 12.59 6.64
CA HIS A 193 -2.17 12.64 7.55
C HIS A 193 -1.69 11.23 7.92
N ILE A 194 -0.44 10.91 7.56
CA ILE A 194 0.16 9.59 7.85
C ILE A 194 0.34 9.45 9.36
N GLN A 195 -0.31 8.46 9.97
CA GLN A 195 -0.30 8.19 11.40
C GLN A 195 0.64 7.03 11.77
N ALA A 196 0.69 6.00 10.92
CA ALA A 196 1.49 4.80 11.15
C ALA A 196 2.16 4.33 9.84
N ILE A 197 3.29 3.65 9.97
CA ILE A 197 4.07 3.14 8.86
C ILE A 197 4.37 1.66 9.09
N THR A 198 4.16 0.85 8.06
CA THR A 198 4.63 -0.54 8.00
C THR A 198 5.70 -0.64 6.92
N LEU A 199 6.84 -1.25 7.25
CA LEU A 199 7.98 -1.49 6.36
C LEU A 199 8.14 -2.98 6.11
N CYS A 200 8.28 -3.40 4.86
CA CYS A 200 8.64 -4.76 4.49
C CYS A 200 9.81 -4.73 3.50
N PRO A 201 11.00 -5.25 3.85
CA PRO A 201 12.10 -5.40 2.91
C PRO A 201 11.76 -6.44 1.85
N ILE A 202 11.87 -6.06 0.58
CA ILE A 202 11.59 -6.93 -0.57
C ILE A 202 12.73 -6.83 -1.58
N ALA A 203 13.18 -7.95 -2.13
CA ALA A 203 14.14 -7.95 -3.22
C ALA A 203 13.55 -7.31 -4.47
N LEU A 204 14.35 -6.55 -5.21
CA LEU A 204 13.92 -6.01 -6.50
C LEU A 204 13.55 -7.16 -7.45
N GLY A 205 12.41 -7.05 -8.11
CA GLY A 205 11.98 -7.97 -9.15
C GLY A 205 12.80 -7.76 -10.44
N GLU A 206 12.83 -8.79 -11.30
CA GLU A 206 13.57 -8.76 -12.58
C GLU A 206 13.20 -7.56 -13.44
N PHE A 207 11.92 -7.19 -13.47
CA PHE A 207 11.46 -6.05 -14.24
C PHE A 207 12.03 -4.72 -13.73
N THR A 208 12.05 -4.51 -12.42
CA THR A 208 12.65 -3.31 -11.82
C THR A 208 14.17 -3.29 -12.06
N LEU A 209 14.82 -4.46 -11.99
CA LEU A 209 16.25 -4.58 -12.30
C LEU A 209 16.56 -4.25 -13.76
N SER A 210 15.70 -4.65 -14.69
CA SER A 210 15.84 -4.29 -16.11
C SER A 210 15.69 -2.79 -16.40
N ASN A 211 15.03 -2.07 -15.49
CA ASN A 211 14.81 -0.62 -15.57
C ASN A 211 15.49 0.14 -14.41
N ILE A 212 16.55 -0.44 -13.84
CA ILE A 212 17.17 0.05 -12.60
C ILE A 212 17.71 1.48 -12.70
N GLU A 213 18.06 1.94 -13.89
CA GLU A 213 18.61 3.30 -14.10
C GLU A 213 17.59 4.38 -13.72
N GLN A 214 16.29 4.17 -13.97
CA GLN A 214 15.25 5.09 -13.53
C GLN A 214 15.22 5.22 -12.00
N VAL A 215 15.33 4.10 -11.28
CA VAL A 215 15.36 4.08 -9.81
C VAL A 215 16.65 4.71 -9.28
N ARG A 216 17.80 4.44 -9.92
CA ARG A 216 19.09 5.03 -9.54
C ARG A 216 19.13 6.55 -9.74
N ASP A 217 18.49 7.05 -10.80
CA ASP A 217 18.36 8.49 -11.04
C ASP A 217 17.56 9.15 -9.90
N LEU A 218 16.43 8.55 -9.49
CA LEU A 218 15.66 9.01 -8.34
C LEU A 218 16.44 8.90 -7.02
N GLU A 219 17.22 7.83 -6.82
CA GLU A 219 18.07 7.67 -5.63
C GLU A 219 19.16 8.75 -5.58
N THR A 220 19.82 9.03 -6.70
CA THR A 220 20.83 10.08 -6.83
C THR A 220 20.26 11.47 -6.51
N LYS A 221 19.01 11.73 -6.89
CA LYS A 221 18.28 12.96 -6.55
C LYS A 221 17.78 12.98 -5.08
N GLY A 222 17.99 11.91 -4.33
CA GLY A 222 17.52 11.79 -2.94
C GLY A 222 16.01 11.57 -2.82
N GLU A 223 15.35 11.20 -3.91
CA GLU A 223 13.90 10.97 -4.00
C GLU A 223 13.52 9.50 -3.80
N ALA A 224 14.47 8.57 -3.95
CA ALA A 224 14.31 7.14 -3.70
C ALA A 224 15.31 6.63 -2.67
N VAL A 225 15.00 5.51 -2.03
CA VAL A 225 15.90 4.82 -1.10
C VAL A 225 15.90 3.33 -1.42
N LEU A 226 17.10 2.81 -1.72
CA LEU A 226 17.35 1.38 -1.87
C LEU A 226 18.17 0.85 -0.69
N TRP A 227 17.99 -0.41 -0.38
CA TRP A 227 18.75 -1.07 0.68
C TRP A 227 19.81 -2.01 0.10
N ARG A 228 21.06 -1.76 0.47
CA ARG A 228 22.23 -2.60 0.12
C ARG A 228 22.99 -2.89 1.40
N ARG A 229 23.05 -4.15 1.82
CA ARG A 229 23.85 -4.54 2.99
C ARG A 229 25.34 -4.49 2.70
N THR A 230 25.69 -4.82 1.47
CA THR A 230 27.06 -4.70 0.94
C THR A 230 27.03 -4.01 -0.43
N PRO A 231 28.15 -3.38 -0.88
CA PRO A 231 28.22 -2.75 -2.19
C PRO A 231 28.02 -3.70 -3.38
N LEU A 232 28.29 -4.99 -3.21
CA LEU A 232 28.21 -6.02 -4.26
C LEU A 232 26.85 -6.73 -4.28
N GLU A 233 25.98 -6.50 -3.30
CA GLU A 233 24.69 -7.16 -3.22
C GLU A 233 23.66 -6.50 -4.14
N THR A 234 22.83 -7.32 -4.78
CA THR A 234 21.63 -6.83 -5.48
C THR A 234 20.76 -6.03 -4.50
N PRO A 235 20.43 -4.79 -4.81
CA PRO A 235 19.66 -3.96 -3.90
C PRO A 235 18.27 -4.54 -3.66
N ALA A 236 17.78 -4.34 -2.44
CA ALA A 236 16.38 -4.49 -2.07
C ALA A 236 15.73 -3.10 -1.92
N TYR A 237 14.43 -3.09 -1.74
CA TYR A 237 13.68 -1.89 -1.39
C TYR A 237 12.77 -2.19 -0.20
N PHE A 238 12.13 -1.17 0.33
CA PHE A 238 11.10 -1.33 1.35
C PHE A 238 9.74 -1.07 0.71
N THR A 239 8.83 -2.04 0.77
CA THR A 239 7.42 -1.76 0.60
C THR A 239 6.92 -1.03 1.84
N LEU A 240 6.20 0.05 1.64
CA LEU A 240 5.65 0.92 2.66
C LEU A 240 4.14 0.80 2.69
N GLY A 241 3.59 0.38 3.81
CA GLY A 241 2.18 0.54 4.12
C GLY A 241 1.97 1.83 4.92
N LEU A 242 1.23 2.77 4.38
CA LEU A 242 0.94 4.08 4.99
C LEU A 242 -0.51 4.11 5.47
N ALA A 243 -0.73 4.23 6.79
CA ALA A 243 -2.05 4.44 7.37
C ALA A 243 -2.31 5.94 7.53
N CYS A 244 -3.24 6.48 6.74
CA CYS A 244 -3.53 7.91 6.67
C CYS A 244 -4.94 8.21 7.17
N ARG A 245 -5.06 9.15 8.12
CA ARG A 245 -6.35 9.66 8.58
C ARG A 245 -6.76 10.88 7.77
N TRP A 246 -8.00 10.86 7.33
CA TRP A 246 -8.65 12.04 6.76
C TRP A 246 -8.91 13.06 7.87
N ASN A 247 -8.47 14.28 7.66
CA ASN A 247 -8.79 15.39 8.52
C ASN A 247 -9.28 16.55 7.65
N GLU A 248 -10.56 16.83 7.73
CA GLU A 248 -11.12 18.02 7.09
C GLU A 248 -10.32 19.24 7.59
N ALA A 249 -9.77 20.05 6.68
CA ALA A 249 -8.97 21.21 7.00
C ALA A 249 -9.63 21.99 8.15
N ALA A 250 -9.02 21.94 9.32
CA ALA A 250 -9.57 22.56 10.52
C ALA A 250 -9.76 24.05 10.24
N GLY A 251 -11.00 24.51 10.30
CA GLY A 251 -11.29 25.94 10.39
C GLY A 251 -10.51 26.55 11.57
N PRO A 252 -10.33 27.88 11.63
CA PRO A 252 -9.34 28.59 12.45
C PRO A 252 -9.42 28.38 13.98
N ARG A 253 -10.15 27.41 14.48
CA ARG A 253 -10.41 27.18 15.92
C ARG A 253 -10.24 25.76 16.43
N LYS A 254 -9.66 24.82 15.69
CA LYS A 254 -9.50 23.44 16.20
C LYS A 254 -8.05 23.12 16.58
N ALA A 255 -7.95 22.30 17.62
CA ALA A 255 -6.74 21.84 18.29
C ALA A 255 -5.54 21.60 17.36
N ARG A 256 -4.34 21.85 17.90
CA ARG A 256 -3.06 21.52 17.25
C ARG A 256 -3.17 20.16 16.55
N PRO A 257 -2.93 20.07 15.22
CA PRO A 257 -3.05 18.81 14.50
C PRO A 257 -2.20 17.74 15.21
N ALA A 258 -2.77 16.56 15.37
CA ALA A 258 -2.02 15.42 15.88
C ALA A 258 -0.73 15.27 15.07
N ARG A 259 0.37 14.93 15.76
CA ARG A 259 1.66 14.73 15.11
C ARG A 259 1.52 13.64 14.05
N HIS A 260 2.02 13.87 12.85
CA HIS A 260 1.94 12.96 11.72
C HIS A 260 3.27 12.92 10.98
N TRP A 261 3.50 11.84 10.23
CA TRP A 261 4.72 11.65 9.45
C TRP A 261 4.75 12.60 8.26
N THR A 262 5.81 13.41 8.19
CA THR A 262 6.10 14.25 7.02
C THR A 262 6.93 13.50 5.98
N GLY A 263 7.09 14.09 4.81
CA GLY A 263 7.98 13.54 3.78
C GLY A 263 9.44 13.45 4.25
N GLU A 264 9.90 14.39 5.06
CA GLU A 264 11.26 14.37 5.60
C GLU A 264 11.43 13.29 6.69
N ASP A 265 10.41 13.09 7.52
CA ASP A 265 10.42 12.00 8.50
C ASP A 265 10.46 10.63 7.81
N LEU A 266 9.70 10.46 6.70
CA LEU A 266 9.71 9.25 5.89
C LEU A 266 11.10 8.96 5.31
N ILE A 267 11.73 9.94 4.69
CA ILE A 267 13.07 9.77 4.12
C ILE A 267 14.10 9.47 5.21
N ARG A 268 13.99 10.14 6.36
CA ARG A 268 14.87 9.87 7.51
C ARG A 268 14.72 8.43 8.01
N LEU A 269 13.48 7.95 8.16
CA LEU A 269 13.17 6.57 8.51
C LEU A 269 13.79 5.57 7.51
N LEU A 270 13.56 5.79 6.22
CA LEU A 270 14.05 4.92 5.17
C LEU A 270 15.59 4.88 5.10
N ARG A 271 16.25 6.02 5.26
CA ARG A 271 17.70 6.08 5.31
C ARG A 271 18.27 5.39 6.55
N ALA A 272 17.61 5.54 7.69
CA ALA A 272 17.97 4.79 8.89
C ALA A 272 17.84 3.27 8.67
N ALA A 273 16.71 2.82 8.11
CA ALA A 273 16.52 1.42 7.75
C ALA A 273 17.58 0.93 6.74
N ALA A 274 17.86 1.71 5.70
CA ALA A 274 18.83 1.37 4.66
C ALA A 274 20.29 1.38 5.17
N SER A 275 20.58 2.01 6.29
CA SER A 275 21.91 1.98 6.93
C SER A 275 22.21 0.65 7.62
N SER A 276 21.21 -0.17 7.89
CA SER A 276 21.36 -1.48 8.49
C SER A 276 22.18 -2.41 7.60
N ARG A 277 23.22 -3.03 8.19
CA ARG A 277 24.04 -4.06 7.55
C ARG A 277 23.64 -5.47 7.96
N ALA A 278 22.74 -5.58 8.95
CA ALA A 278 22.21 -6.86 9.39
C ALA A 278 21.27 -7.45 8.31
N PRO A 279 21.16 -8.79 8.21
CA PRO A 279 20.20 -9.44 7.30
C PRO A 279 18.74 -9.03 7.54
N ARG A 280 18.47 -8.56 8.75
CA ARG A 280 17.17 -8.10 9.22
C ARG A 280 17.30 -6.74 9.88
N LEU A 281 16.21 -6.00 9.95
CA LEU A 281 16.17 -4.67 10.58
C LEU A 281 16.09 -4.76 12.12
N GLU A 282 16.87 -5.64 12.74
CA GLU A 282 16.79 -5.93 14.19
C GLU A 282 17.13 -4.71 15.07
N ALA A 283 18.03 -3.87 14.59
CA ALA A 283 18.48 -2.69 15.32
C ALA A 283 17.74 -1.41 14.93
N LEU A 284 16.63 -1.50 14.18
CA LEU A 284 15.96 -0.30 13.66
C LEU A 284 15.52 0.65 14.78
N ASP A 285 15.06 0.13 15.93
CA ASP A 285 14.67 0.96 17.07
C ASP A 285 15.79 1.90 17.52
N SER A 286 17.02 1.40 17.55
CA SER A 286 18.19 2.21 17.94
C SER A 286 18.63 3.21 16.87
N LEU A 287 18.18 3.03 15.63
CA LEU A 287 18.49 3.91 14.50
C LEU A 287 17.46 5.03 14.31
N LEU A 288 16.29 4.90 14.94
CA LEU A 288 15.21 5.86 14.79
C LEU A 288 15.21 6.93 15.88
N PRO A 289 14.81 8.16 15.56
CA PRO A 289 14.62 9.21 16.54
C PRO A 289 13.57 8.81 17.59
N GLU A 290 13.82 9.11 18.86
CA GLU A 290 12.84 8.90 19.94
C GLU A 290 11.58 9.75 19.75
N ASP A 291 11.74 10.89 19.09
CA ASP A 291 10.70 11.89 18.86
C ASP A 291 9.87 11.64 17.60
N ARG A 292 9.86 10.43 17.03
CA ARG A 292 9.10 10.09 15.82
C ARG A 292 7.59 10.35 15.95
N PRO A 293 6.91 10.68 14.84
CA PRO A 293 5.51 11.11 14.87
C PRO A 293 4.50 10.02 15.24
N GLY A 294 4.82 8.75 14.99
CA GLY A 294 3.90 7.64 15.21
C GLY A 294 4.57 6.28 15.21
N PRO A 295 3.81 5.20 15.33
CA PRO A 295 4.32 3.84 15.34
C PRO A 295 4.94 3.44 13.99
N VAL A 296 5.97 2.58 14.09
CA VAL A 296 6.60 1.91 12.95
C VAL A 296 6.51 0.40 13.18
N ARG A 297 6.12 -0.32 12.15
CA ARG A 297 6.09 -1.79 12.13
C ARG A 297 7.04 -2.29 11.07
N VAL A 298 7.81 -3.33 11.38
CA VAL A 298 8.68 -4.02 10.42
C VAL A 298 8.14 -5.41 10.20
N LEU A 299 7.89 -5.76 8.95
CA LEU A 299 7.55 -7.11 8.52
C LEU A 299 8.83 -7.79 8.05
N ASP A 300 9.22 -8.84 8.75
CA ASP A 300 10.37 -9.70 8.42
C ASP A 300 9.83 -11.09 8.07
N LEU A 301 9.11 -11.13 6.95
CA LEU A 301 8.33 -12.28 6.55
C LEU A 301 9.20 -13.38 5.92
N PRO A 302 8.79 -14.65 6.00
CA PRO A 302 9.41 -15.73 5.26
C PRO A 302 9.40 -15.44 3.75
N ALA A 303 10.51 -15.72 3.08
CA ALA A 303 10.60 -15.54 1.63
C ALA A 303 9.56 -16.41 0.91
N GLN A 304 8.83 -15.79 -0.01
CA GLN A 304 7.95 -16.50 -0.94
C GLN A 304 8.68 -16.67 -2.27
N ALA A 305 8.72 -17.92 -2.77
CA ALA A 305 9.40 -18.23 -4.01
C ALA A 305 8.65 -17.70 -5.25
N ASP A 306 7.33 -17.66 -5.16
CA ASP A 306 6.46 -17.35 -6.30
C ASP A 306 5.80 -15.98 -6.14
N ARG A 307 5.92 -15.17 -7.19
CA ARG A 307 5.25 -13.87 -7.31
C ARG A 307 4.75 -13.67 -8.74
N HIS A 308 3.59 -13.05 -8.90
CA HIS A 308 3.06 -12.60 -10.19
C HIS A 308 2.83 -11.10 -10.16
N HIS A 309 3.46 -10.39 -11.07
CA HIS A 309 3.30 -8.96 -11.27
C HIS A 309 2.83 -8.70 -12.70
N TRP A 310 1.61 -9.03 -13.01
CA TRP A 310 1.02 -8.77 -14.33
C TRP A 310 0.32 -7.42 -14.42
#